data_c2da65c728dad275885cc4fc43be94e3
#
_entry.id   c2da65c728dad275885cc4fc43be94e3
#
_cell.length_a   1.000
_cell.length_b   1.000
_cell.length_c   1.000
_cell.angle_alpha   90.00
_cell.angle_beta   90.00
_cell.angle_gamma   90.00
#
_symmetry.space_group_name_H-M   'P 1'
#
loop_
_entity.id
_entity.type
_entity.pdbx_description
1 polymer ?
#
loop_
_entity_poly.entity_id
_entity_poly.type
_entity_poly.pdbx_seq_one_letter_code
_entity_poly.pdbx_strand_id
1 'polypeptide(L)'
;MPIMSKTDSFFIVFILIVWGIGGFPVALCAQGAAGVLPETHLVEVGKGYSQTSVNTAVFRNNSLVTQGDEQYISYYDAEGFLTLGKRNLHAGQWTLHRTQYKGNVKDAHNVISMMLDGDGYIHVPSTITDSP
;
A
#
# COMPACT_ATOMS: atom_id res chain seq x y z
N MET A 1 -43.04 -27.08 -47.21
CA MET A 1 -42.34 -28.32 -46.93
C MET A 1 -40.89 -27.93 -46.54
N PRO A 2 -40.57 -27.82 -45.25
CA PRO A 2 -39.24 -27.41 -44.83
C PRO A 2 -38.30 -28.62 -44.85
N ILE A 3 -37.15 -28.45 -45.42
CA ILE A 3 -36.06 -29.43 -45.50
C ILE A 3 -35.36 -29.41 -44.16
N MET A 4 -35.50 -30.45 -43.34
CA MET A 4 -34.71 -30.63 -42.12
C MET A 4 -33.27 -30.85 -42.49
N SER A 5 -32.40 -29.99 -42.02
CA SER A 5 -30.95 -30.06 -42.16
C SER A 5 -30.43 -31.22 -41.32
N LYS A 6 -29.52 -32.01 -41.90
CA LYS A 6 -28.83 -33.19 -41.32
C LYS A 6 -27.97 -32.84 -40.08
N THR A 7 -27.87 -31.60 -39.73
CA THR A 7 -27.03 -31.14 -38.60
C THR A 7 -27.67 -31.32 -37.22
N ASP A 8 -28.99 -31.38 -37.14
CA ASP A 8 -29.67 -31.45 -35.84
C ASP A 8 -29.60 -32.85 -35.20
N SER A 9 -29.37 -33.88 -36.02
CA SER A 9 -29.29 -35.24 -35.50
C SER A 9 -27.92 -35.58 -34.83
N PHE A 10 -26.89 -34.84 -35.16
CA PHE A 10 -25.55 -35.08 -34.60
C PHE A 10 -25.41 -34.47 -33.15
N PHE A 11 -26.14 -33.43 -32.88
CA PHE A 11 -26.09 -32.78 -31.55
C PHE A 11 -26.79 -33.62 -30.47
N ILE A 12 -27.88 -34.29 -30.82
CA ILE A 12 -28.67 -35.11 -29.87
C ILE A 12 -27.90 -36.37 -29.48
N VAL A 13 -27.15 -36.96 -30.40
CA VAL A 13 -26.33 -38.18 -30.11
C VAL A 13 -25.14 -37.83 -29.20
N PHE A 14 -24.57 -36.63 -29.31
CA PHE A 14 -23.44 -36.23 -28.50
C PHE A 14 -23.80 -35.96 -27.02
N ILE A 15 -25.03 -35.46 -26.80
CA ILE A 15 -25.51 -35.19 -25.43
C ILE A 15 -25.81 -36.50 -24.69
N LEU A 16 -26.30 -37.54 -25.37
CA LEU A 16 -26.61 -38.82 -24.75
C LEU A 16 -25.39 -39.66 -24.40
N ILE A 17 -24.29 -39.51 -25.12
CA ILE A 17 -23.05 -40.25 -24.82
C ILE A 17 -22.33 -39.68 -23.58
N VAL A 18 -22.47 -38.38 -23.30
CA VAL A 18 -21.84 -37.75 -22.12
C VAL A 18 -22.53 -38.12 -20.80
N TRP A 19 -23.80 -38.52 -20.85
CA TRP A 19 -24.56 -38.93 -19.65
C TRP A 19 -24.42 -40.42 -19.30
N GLY A 20 -23.89 -41.25 -20.19
CA GLY A 20 -23.78 -42.69 -20.01
C GLY A 20 -22.49 -43.18 -19.33
N ILE A 21 -21.51 -42.33 -19.20
CA ILE A 21 -20.26 -42.63 -18.52
C ILE A 21 -20.30 -41.87 -17.19
N GLY A 22 -20.66 -42.60 -16.11
CA GLY A 22 -20.68 -42.07 -14.75
C GLY A 22 -19.30 -41.60 -14.30
N GLY A 23 -18.79 -40.57 -14.93
CA GLY A 23 -17.60 -39.83 -14.50
C GLY A 23 -18.02 -38.83 -13.44
N PHE A 24 -17.54 -39.04 -12.21
CA PHE A 24 -17.54 -37.99 -11.20
C PHE A 24 -17.03 -36.70 -11.81
N PRO A 25 -17.65 -35.53 -11.53
CA PRO A 25 -17.06 -34.28 -11.93
C PRO A 25 -15.71 -34.19 -11.23
N VAL A 26 -14.63 -34.38 -11.99
CA VAL A 26 -13.31 -34.00 -11.51
C VAL A 26 -13.42 -32.50 -11.31
N ALA A 27 -13.50 -32.09 -10.04
CA ALA A 27 -13.35 -30.69 -9.71
C ALA A 27 -12.00 -30.28 -10.24
N LEU A 28 -12.00 -29.61 -11.38
CA LEU A 28 -10.84 -28.92 -11.90
C LEU A 28 -10.56 -27.84 -10.87
N CYS A 29 -9.72 -28.16 -9.87
CA CYS A 29 -9.15 -27.16 -9.02
C CYS A 29 -8.51 -26.16 -9.98
N ALA A 30 -9.12 -25.00 -10.13
CA ALA A 30 -8.48 -23.88 -10.79
C ALA A 30 -7.17 -23.70 -10.03
N GLN A 31 -6.08 -24.15 -10.63
CA GLN A 31 -4.74 -23.76 -10.22
C GLN A 31 -4.77 -22.25 -10.38
N GLY A 32 -4.97 -21.56 -9.25
CA GLY A 32 -4.83 -20.13 -9.21
C GLY A 32 -3.49 -19.83 -9.85
N ALA A 33 -3.50 -19.10 -10.95
CA ALA A 33 -2.28 -18.58 -11.54
C ALA A 33 -1.51 -17.99 -10.36
N ALA A 34 -0.34 -18.53 -10.06
CA ALA A 34 0.57 -17.94 -9.09
C ALA A 34 0.81 -16.52 -9.61
N GLY A 35 0.05 -15.56 -9.08
CA GLY A 35 0.18 -14.17 -9.47
C GLY A 35 1.62 -13.81 -9.21
N VAL A 36 2.33 -13.41 -10.22
CA VAL A 36 3.66 -12.80 -10.08
C VAL A 36 3.44 -11.65 -9.12
N LEU A 37 3.97 -11.76 -7.90
CA LEU A 37 3.92 -10.67 -6.94
C LEU A 37 4.58 -9.46 -7.60
N PRO A 38 3.98 -8.27 -7.50
CA PRO A 38 4.58 -7.08 -8.08
C PRO A 38 5.98 -6.92 -7.49
N GLU A 39 6.93 -6.59 -8.34
CA GLU A 39 8.29 -6.30 -7.91
C GLU A 39 8.26 -5.17 -6.87
N THR A 40 8.84 -5.44 -5.70
CA THR A 40 8.86 -4.49 -4.60
C THR A 40 10.16 -3.71 -4.64
N HIS A 41 10.06 -2.40 -4.80
CA HIS A 41 11.19 -1.50 -4.76
C HIS A 41 11.25 -0.75 -3.43
N LEU A 42 12.42 -0.76 -2.78
CA LEU A 42 12.67 0.06 -1.61
C LEU A 42 13.19 1.43 -2.06
N VAL A 43 12.55 2.48 -1.58
CA VAL A 43 12.96 3.86 -1.82
C VAL A 43 13.44 4.45 -0.51
N GLU A 44 14.74 4.77 -0.44
CA GLU A 44 15.32 5.38 0.74
C GLU A 44 14.77 6.79 0.94
N VAL A 45 14.36 7.13 2.17
CA VAL A 45 13.89 8.45 2.56
C VAL A 45 15.04 9.26 3.16
N GLY A 46 15.61 8.77 4.25
CA GLY A 46 16.66 9.44 5.01
C GLY A 46 16.84 8.78 6.38
N LYS A 47 17.81 9.29 7.14
CA LYS A 47 18.10 8.78 8.49
C LYS A 47 17.11 9.37 9.49
N GLY A 48 16.21 8.54 10.00
CA GLY A 48 15.37 8.84 11.14
C GLY A 48 16.02 8.40 12.45
N TYR A 49 15.54 8.94 13.56
CA TYR A 49 16.00 8.57 14.89
C TYR A 49 14.85 8.45 15.88
N SER A 50 14.95 7.46 16.75
CA SER A 50 14.12 7.32 17.95
C SER A 50 14.97 6.62 19.00
N GLN A 51 14.97 7.12 20.24
CA GLN A 51 15.72 6.50 21.31
C GLN A 51 15.02 5.26 21.88
N THR A 52 13.73 5.12 21.66
CA THR A 52 12.94 3.99 22.15
C THR A 52 12.37 3.19 20.99
N SER A 53 12.36 1.87 21.13
CA SER A 53 11.69 0.97 20.15
C SER A 53 10.17 1.20 20.09
N VAL A 54 9.58 1.72 21.16
CA VAL A 54 8.15 2.03 21.25
C VAL A 54 7.77 3.10 20.22
N ASN A 55 8.50 4.21 20.15
CA ASN A 55 8.26 5.25 19.15
C ASN A 55 8.47 4.78 17.72
N THR A 56 9.30 3.76 17.53
CA THR A 56 9.60 3.24 16.20
C THR A 56 8.52 2.32 15.69
N ALA A 57 7.88 1.52 16.55
CA ALA A 57 7.04 0.42 16.12
C ALA A 57 5.58 0.48 16.59
N VAL A 58 5.33 0.95 17.82
CA VAL A 58 4.04 0.68 18.50
C VAL A 58 3.04 1.82 18.37
N PHE A 59 3.46 3.06 18.48
CA PHE A 59 2.57 4.24 18.51
C PHE A 59 2.61 5.05 17.21
N ARG A 60 3.03 4.43 16.13
CA ARG A 60 2.97 5.12 14.84
C ARG A 60 1.52 5.19 14.36
N ASN A 61 1.03 6.41 14.31
CA ASN A 61 -0.21 6.71 13.64
C ASN A 61 0.09 6.99 12.15
N ASN A 62 -0.21 8.13 11.65
CA ASN A 62 -0.11 8.47 10.23
C ASN A 62 1.13 9.31 9.94
N SER A 63 2.31 8.72 9.84
CA SER A 63 3.53 9.44 9.46
C SER A 63 3.80 9.46 7.95
N LEU A 64 2.98 8.77 7.17
CA LEU A 64 3.05 8.69 5.71
C LEU A 64 1.65 8.86 5.13
N VAL A 65 1.48 9.82 4.23
CA VAL A 65 0.20 10.11 3.56
C VAL A 65 0.41 10.19 2.06
N THR A 66 -0.53 9.63 1.30
CA THR A 66 -0.54 9.73 -0.16
C THR A 66 -1.80 10.45 -0.61
N GLN A 67 -1.65 11.45 -1.46
CA GLN A 67 -2.75 12.18 -2.09
C GLN A 67 -2.47 12.30 -3.59
N GLY A 68 -3.29 11.63 -4.39
CA GLY A 68 -3.02 11.49 -5.82
C GLY A 68 -1.66 10.80 -6.07
N ASP A 69 -0.83 11.42 -6.88
CA ASP A 69 0.52 10.93 -7.19
C ASP A 69 1.60 11.46 -6.22
N GLU A 70 1.23 12.27 -5.26
CA GLU A 70 2.14 12.85 -4.30
C GLU A 70 2.12 12.06 -2.98
N GLN A 71 3.28 11.81 -2.43
CA GLN A 71 3.46 11.13 -1.16
C GLN A 71 4.25 12.00 -0.20
N TYR A 72 3.79 12.06 1.04
CA TYR A 72 4.36 12.89 2.10
C TYR A 72 4.73 12.04 3.29
N ILE A 73 5.85 12.34 3.93
CA ILE A 73 6.33 11.65 5.13
C ILE A 73 6.81 12.66 6.16
N SER A 74 6.66 12.31 7.44
CA SER A 74 7.22 13.08 8.54
C SER A 74 7.95 12.15 9.51
N TYR A 75 9.11 12.59 9.99
CA TYR A 75 9.93 11.84 10.93
C TYR A 75 10.87 12.79 11.69
N TYR A 76 11.45 12.32 12.79
CA TYR A 76 12.56 13.02 13.44
C TYR A 76 13.88 12.56 12.85
N ASP A 77 14.73 13.51 12.50
CA ASP A 77 16.10 13.22 12.04
C ASP A 77 17.03 12.82 13.20
N ALA A 78 18.31 12.54 12.90
CA ALA A 78 19.29 12.10 13.88
C ALA A 78 19.54 13.11 15.01
N GLU A 79 19.18 14.37 14.83
CA GLU A 79 19.31 15.43 15.83
C GLU A 79 18.00 15.77 16.53
N GLY A 80 16.93 15.06 16.18
CA GLY A 80 15.59 15.20 16.75
C GLY A 80 14.73 16.32 16.12
N PHE A 81 15.13 16.86 14.99
CA PHE A 81 14.32 17.84 14.28
C PHE A 81 13.23 17.17 13.43
N LEU A 82 12.05 17.75 13.44
CA LEU A 82 10.99 17.33 12.54
C LEU A 82 11.40 17.57 11.09
N THR A 83 11.45 16.51 10.32
CA THR A 83 11.76 16.53 8.90
C THR A 83 10.53 16.09 8.11
N LEU A 84 10.18 16.88 7.12
CA LEU A 84 9.11 16.60 6.18
C LEU A 84 9.71 16.15 4.86
N GLY A 85 9.15 15.11 4.27
CA GLY A 85 9.53 14.65 2.94
C GLY A 85 8.34 14.68 2.00
N LYS A 86 8.62 15.00 0.75
CA LYS A 86 7.67 14.94 -0.37
C LYS A 86 8.29 14.22 -1.53
N ARG A 87 7.53 13.34 -2.19
CA ARG A 87 7.92 12.77 -3.49
C ARG A 87 6.71 12.62 -4.41
N ASN A 88 6.97 12.62 -5.70
CA ASN A 88 6.03 12.07 -6.66
C ASN A 88 6.26 10.56 -6.80
N LEU A 89 5.22 9.75 -6.81
CA LEU A 89 5.30 8.28 -6.89
C LEU A 89 6.03 7.80 -8.14
N HIS A 90 5.97 8.56 -9.23
CA HIS A 90 6.62 8.21 -10.50
C HIS A 90 8.08 8.69 -10.58
N ALA A 91 8.48 9.68 -9.75
CA ALA A 91 9.84 10.23 -9.78
C ALA A 91 10.84 9.46 -8.90
N GLY A 92 10.35 8.68 -7.93
CA GLY A 92 11.17 7.78 -7.13
C GLY A 92 12.10 8.41 -6.09
N GLN A 93 12.24 9.75 -6.05
CA GLN A 93 13.13 10.44 -5.12
C GLN A 93 12.36 11.34 -4.15
N TRP A 94 12.87 11.43 -2.91
CA TRP A 94 12.33 12.30 -1.88
C TRP A 94 13.01 13.66 -1.88
N THR A 95 12.22 14.73 -1.80
CA THR A 95 12.68 16.06 -1.43
C THR A 95 12.43 16.24 0.07
N LEU A 96 13.47 16.46 0.85
CA LEU A 96 13.40 16.59 2.29
C LEU A 96 13.54 18.04 2.74
N HIS A 97 12.75 18.42 3.72
CA HIS A 97 12.79 19.72 4.37
C HIS A 97 12.87 19.55 5.89
N ARG A 98 14.00 19.89 6.48
CA ARG A 98 14.18 19.94 7.92
C ARG A 98 13.56 21.23 8.46
N THR A 99 12.64 21.10 9.40
CA THR A 99 12.02 22.24 10.06
C THR A 99 12.88 22.74 11.21
N GLN A 100 12.51 23.87 11.80
CA GLN A 100 13.10 24.38 13.02
C GLN A 100 12.56 23.70 14.31
N TYR A 101 11.53 22.89 14.19
CA TYR A 101 10.84 22.27 15.33
C TYR A 101 11.54 21.00 15.76
N LYS A 102 11.72 20.86 17.07
CA LYS A 102 12.42 19.73 17.67
C LYS A 102 11.48 18.96 18.59
N GLY A 103 11.49 17.64 18.47
CA GLY A 103 10.72 16.75 19.33
C GLY A 103 11.57 16.09 20.42
N ASN A 104 10.91 15.61 21.45
CA ASN A 104 11.59 14.82 22.49
C ASN A 104 11.69 13.36 22.03
N VAL A 105 12.72 13.01 21.29
CA VAL A 105 12.94 11.64 20.77
C VAL A 105 13.24 10.59 21.85
N LYS A 106 13.39 11.02 23.13
CA LYS A 106 13.59 10.14 24.28
C LYS A 106 12.27 9.68 24.90
N ASP A 107 11.20 10.43 24.64
CA ASP A 107 9.88 10.13 25.18
C ASP A 107 9.14 9.15 24.27
N ALA A 108 8.75 8.01 24.81
CA ALA A 108 8.02 6.97 24.11
C ALA A 108 6.63 7.43 23.60
N HIS A 109 6.06 8.48 24.20
CA HIS A 109 4.75 9.02 23.81
C HIS A 109 4.85 10.12 22.74
N ASN A 110 6.04 10.56 22.40
CA ASN A 110 6.25 11.57 21.37
C ASN A 110 6.14 10.95 19.98
N VAL A 111 4.93 10.81 19.50
CA VAL A 111 4.62 10.25 18.18
C VAL A 111 4.30 11.36 17.19
N ILE A 112 4.62 11.13 15.93
CA ILE A 112 4.25 12.00 14.84
C ILE A 112 3.04 11.40 14.13
N SER A 113 2.02 12.23 13.93
CA SER A 113 0.95 11.96 12.99
C SER A 113 0.89 13.11 11.99
N MET A 114 0.44 12.86 10.78
CA MET A 114 0.26 13.91 9.78
C MET A 114 -1.01 13.69 8.97
N MET A 115 -1.57 14.77 8.48
CA MET A 115 -2.69 14.77 7.55
C MET A 115 -2.53 15.92 6.56
N LEU A 116 -3.11 15.77 5.39
CA LEU A 116 -3.33 16.86 4.45
C LEU A 116 -4.80 17.25 4.49
N ASP A 117 -5.07 18.55 4.46
CA ASP A 117 -6.43 19.05 4.33
C ASP A 117 -6.84 19.22 2.85
N GLY A 118 -8.08 19.68 2.64
CA GLY A 118 -8.61 19.87 1.29
C GLY A 118 -7.94 21.01 0.51
N ASP A 119 -7.25 21.92 1.19
CA ASP A 119 -6.53 23.05 0.59
C ASP A 119 -5.04 22.73 0.35
N GLY A 120 -4.60 21.52 0.75
CA GLY A 120 -3.22 21.04 0.56
C GLY A 120 -2.25 21.43 1.67
N TYR A 121 -2.73 21.94 2.82
CA TYR A 121 -1.87 22.19 3.96
C TYR A 121 -1.56 20.90 4.72
N ILE A 122 -0.30 20.80 5.18
CA ILE A 122 0.17 19.68 5.99
C ILE A 122 -0.01 20.04 7.47
N HIS A 123 -0.79 19.25 8.18
CA HIS A 123 -0.97 19.33 9.63
C HIS A 123 -0.16 18.21 10.28
N VAL A 124 0.72 18.58 11.21
CA VAL A 124 1.57 17.61 11.94
C VAL A 124 1.41 17.82 13.44
N PRO A 125 0.41 17.17 14.07
CA PRO A 125 0.36 17.14 15.52
C PRO A 125 1.53 16.30 16.05
N SER A 126 2.32 16.91 16.90
CA SER A 126 3.44 16.28 17.62
C SER A 126 3.71 17.04 18.90
N THR A 127 4.34 16.40 19.87
CA THR A 127 4.83 17.10 21.05
C THR A 127 6.12 17.83 20.69
N ILE A 128 5.99 19.10 20.35
CA ILE A 128 7.13 19.95 20.02
C ILE A 128 7.63 20.55 21.34
N THR A 129 8.89 20.36 21.63
CA THR A 129 9.57 21.14 22.65
C THR A 129 10.11 22.40 22.00
N ASP A 130 9.56 23.55 22.38
CA ASP A 130 10.16 24.82 21.98
C ASP A 130 11.64 24.80 22.40
N SER A 131 12.53 24.86 21.44
CA SER A 131 13.93 25.14 21.74
C SER A 131 14.02 26.61 22.14
N PRO A 132 14.67 26.95 23.26
CA PRO A 132 14.91 28.34 23.63
C PRO A 132 15.74 29.08 22.60
#